data_bf9430efb0f7678173bb2f83bd92e0ac
#
_entry.id   bf9430efb0f7678173bb2f83bd92e0ac
#
_cell.length_a   1.000
_cell.length_b   1.000
_cell.length_c   1.000
_cell.angle_alpha   90.00
_cell.angle_beta   90.00
_cell.angle_gamma   90.00
#
_symmetry.space_group_name_H-M   'P 1'
#
loop_
_entity.id
_entity.type
_entity.pdbx_description
1 polymer ?
#
loop_
_entity_poly.entity_id
_entity_poly.type
_entity_poly.pdbx_seq_one_letter_code
_entity_poly.pdbx_strand_id
1 'polypeptide(L)'
;MKLKKENFECIKEDNSEEESNRQWESSQVVFDEFEEYLRNKNYNDKKVQRQLEYSSFYVMNYFFVYEDLLSVLETEDATIRKFLGNWYIRKNWTPKIKEMKEILSALFDFFEFLCKRELITAEQFENIKLVCKDYTWFEYRLKTYKTNDIKGFKEWIDEYNYDW
;
A
#
# COMPACT_ATOMS: atom_id res chain seq x y z
N MET A 1 -6.84 -1.43 22.87
CA MET A 1 -7.24 -0.03 22.57
C MET A 1 -8.00 -0.02 21.24
N LYS A 2 -9.08 0.71 21.13
CA LYS A 2 -9.85 0.76 19.86
C LYS A 2 -9.16 1.72 18.90
N LEU A 3 -8.83 1.25 17.70
CA LEU A 3 -8.29 2.09 16.63
C LEU A 3 -9.27 3.21 16.27
N LYS A 4 -8.73 4.39 16.02
CA LYS A 4 -9.46 5.58 15.59
C LYS A 4 -8.96 6.05 14.24
N LYS A 5 -9.76 6.81 13.51
CA LYS A 5 -9.38 7.38 12.21
C LYS A 5 -8.10 8.22 12.31
N GLU A 6 -7.92 8.96 13.40
CA GLU A 6 -6.74 9.79 13.68
C GLU A 6 -5.41 9.00 13.66
N ASN A 7 -5.44 7.69 13.93
CA ASN A 7 -4.25 6.84 13.85
C ASN A 7 -3.70 6.67 12.42
N PHE A 8 -4.49 7.05 11.41
CA PHE A 8 -4.18 6.86 9.99
C PHE A 8 -3.91 8.18 9.26
N GLU A 9 -3.99 9.31 9.95
CA GLU A 9 -3.82 10.64 9.36
C GLU A 9 -2.35 11.08 9.34
N CYS A 10 -1.98 11.84 8.30
CA CYS A 10 -0.68 12.44 8.13
C CYS A 10 -0.85 13.94 7.88
N ILE A 11 -0.13 14.78 8.63
CA ILE A 11 -0.09 16.23 8.41
C ILE A 11 1.08 16.52 7.46
N LYS A 12 0.80 16.56 6.16
CA LYS A 12 1.80 16.69 5.08
C LYS A 12 2.63 17.98 5.13
N GLU A 13 2.05 19.04 5.63
CA GLU A 13 2.70 20.36 5.72
C GLU A 13 3.61 20.50 6.95
N ASP A 14 3.49 19.60 7.91
CA ASP A 14 4.29 19.58 9.12
C ASP A 14 5.43 18.56 9.04
N ASN A 15 6.63 19.05 8.74
CA ASN A 15 7.85 18.24 8.70
C ASN A 15 8.59 18.26 10.06
N SER A 16 7.91 18.60 11.15
CA SER A 16 8.51 18.61 12.48
C SER A 16 8.88 17.20 12.97
N GLU A 17 9.87 17.13 13.84
CA GLU A 17 10.23 15.89 14.53
C GLU A 17 9.07 15.35 15.38
N GLU A 18 8.27 16.25 15.94
CA GLU A 18 7.09 15.92 16.75
C GLU A 18 6.03 15.19 15.90
N GLU A 19 5.72 15.69 14.69
CA GLU A 19 4.77 15.05 13.78
C GLU A 19 5.31 13.69 13.28
N SER A 20 6.59 13.61 12.97
CA SER A 20 7.22 12.34 12.56
C SER A 20 7.13 11.29 13.67
N ASN A 21 7.37 11.68 14.93
CA ASN A 21 7.24 10.80 16.09
C ASN A 21 5.77 10.37 16.30
N ARG A 22 4.83 11.31 16.16
CA ARG A 22 3.38 11.01 16.26
C ARG A 22 2.95 9.99 15.23
N GLN A 23 3.35 10.16 13.97
CA GLN A 23 3.04 9.22 12.89
C GLN A 23 3.61 7.84 13.17
N TRP A 24 4.86 7.79 13.64
CA TRP A 24 5.52 6.53 13.97
C TRP A 24 4.79 5.80 15.10
N GLU A 25 4.48 6.47 16.20
CA GLU A 25 3.76 5.90 17.35
C GLU A 25 2.34 5.42 16.95
N SER A 26 1.61 6.24 16.18
CA SER A 26 0.29 5.86 15.65
C SER A 26 0.35 4.63 14.76
N SER A 27 1.37 4.53 13.92
CA SER A 27 1.59 3.37 13.05
C SER A 27 1.91 2.11 13.84
N GLN A 28 2.69 2.21 14.94
CA GLN A 28 2.95 1.05 15.80
C GLN A 28 1.64 0.46 16.35
N VAL A 29 0.75 1.30 16.86
CA VAL A 29 -0.56 0.83 17.38
C VAL A 29 -1.37 0.12 16.30
N VAL A 30 -1.39 0.66 15.09
CA VAL A 30 -2.10 0.05 13.95
C VAL A 30 -1.51 -1.31 13.60
N PHE A 31 -0.19 -1.41 13.51
CA PHE A 31 0.47 -2.65 13.10
C PHE A 31 0.47 -3.71 14.21
N ASP A 32 0.46 -3.34 15.49
CA ASP A 32 0.26 -4.28 16.60
C ASP A 32 -1.14 -4.93 16.53
N GLU A 33 -2.18 -4.15 16.29
CA GLU A 33 -3.55 -4.66 16.09
C GLU A 33 -3.68 -5.50 14.80
N PHE A 34 -2.98 -5.12 13.76
CA PHE A 34 -2.94 -5.89 12.50
C PHE A 34 -2.21 -7.22 12.68
N GLU A 35 -1.11 -7.25 13.44
CA GLU A 35 -0.42 -8.49 13.79
C GLU A 35 -1.35 -9.46 14.53
N GLU A 36 -2.08 -8.99 15.52
CA GLU A 36 -3.06 -9.81 16.25
C GLU A 36 -4.13 -10.35 15.30
N TYR A 37 -4.64 -9.52 14.39
CA TYR A 37 -5.59 -9.94 13.36
C TYR A 37 -5.03 -11.06 12.47
N LEU A 38 -3.78 -10.94 12.01
CA LEU A 38 -3.13 -11.96 11.18
C LEU A 38 -2.91 -13.28 11.93
N ARG A 39 -2.54 -13.21 13.21
CA ARG A 39 -2.40 -14.39 14.06
C ARG A 39 -3.74 -15.11 14.26
N ASN A 40 -4.81 -14.36 14.40
CA ASN A 40 -6.18 -14.92 14.51
C ASN A 40 -6.67 -15.56 13.18
N LYS A 41 -6.03 -15.27 12.05
CA LYS A 41 -6.22 -16.00 10.77
C LYS A 41 -5.44 -17.33 10.72
N ASN A 42 -4.76 -17.72 11.78
CA ASN A 42 -3.89 -18.90 11.84
C ASN A 42 -2.73 -18.88 10.83
N TYR A 43 -2.22 -17.70 10.50
CA TYR A 43 -1.01 -17.58 9.70
C TYR A 43 0.22 -17.97 10.53
N ASN A 44 1.19 -18.64 9.90
CA ASN A 44 2.48 -18.90 10.53
C ASN A 44 3.30 -17.62 10.67
N ASP A 45 4.30 -17.62 11.54
CA ASP A 45 5.13 -16.45 11.85
C ASP A 45 5.77 -15.82 10.60
N LYS A 46 6.25 -16.64 9.67
CA LYS A 46 6.86 -16.15 8.42
C LYS A 46 5.86 -15.36 7.57
N LYS A 47 4.62 -15.84 7.49
CA LYS A 47 3.56 -15.13 6.74
C LYS A 47 3.12 -13.88 7.47
N VAL A 48 2.94 -13.93 8.78
CA VAL A 48 2.62 -12.75 9.61
C VAL A 48 3.67 -11.66 9.39
N GLN A 49 4.95 -11.99 9.54
CA GLN A 49 6.04 -11.04 9.35
C GLN A 49 6.04 -10.42 7.96
N ARG A 50 5.87 -11.21 6.91
CA ARG A 50 5.81 -10.72 5.53
C ARG A 50 4.64 -9.76 5.29
N GLN A 51 3.45 -10.08 5.81
CA GLN A 51 2.27 -9.21 5.67
C GLN A 51 2.48 -7.87 6.39
N LEU A 52 3.09 -7.89 7.57
CA LEU A 52 3.46 -6.69 8.31
C LEU A 52 4.48 -5.82 7.55
N GLU A 53 5.56 -6.43 7.07
CA GLU A 53 6.62 -5.73 6.33
C GLU A 53 6.08 -5.04 5.09
N TYR A 54 5.33 -5.72 4.24
CA TYR A 54 4.83 -5.14 3.00
C TYR A 54 3.71 -4.11 3.23
N SER A 55 2.85 -4.31 4.22
CA SER A 55 1.85 -3.31 4.58
C SER A 55 2.47 -2.05 5.17
N SER A 56 3.47 -2.21 6.04
CA SER A 56 4.27 -1.10 6.59
C SER A 56 5.03 -0.37 5.48
N PHE A 57 5.61 -1.09 4.53
CA PHE A 57 6.28 -0.50 3.37
C PHE A 57 5.34 0.38 2.55
N TYR A 58 4.11 -0.09 2.27
CA TYR A 58 3.10 0.73 1.61
C TYR A 58 2.77 2.00 2.39
N VAL A 59 2.48 1.88 3.68
CA VAL A 59 2.03 3.01 4.52
C VAL A 59 3.16 4.01 4.75
N MET A 60 4.32 3.54 5.18
CA MET A 60 5.40 4.41 5.66
C MET A 60 6.32 4.91 4.54
N ASN A 61 6.63 4.06 3.55
CA ASN A 61 7.60 4.39 2.53
C ASN A 61 6.97 4.95 1.25
N TYR A 62 5.71 4.64 0.98
CA TYR A 62 5.01 5.17 -0.16
C TYR A 62 3.93 6.19 0.23
N PHE A 63 2.90 5.76 0.97
CA PHE A 63 1.71 6.59 1.21
C PHE A 63 2.04 7.92 1.89
N PHE A 64 2.72 7.88 3.02
CA PHE A 64 3.07 9.11 3.76
C PHE A 64 4.08 10.01 3.05
N VAL A 65 4.86 9.47 2.12
CA VAL A 65 5.91 10.24 1.43
C VAL A 65 5.45 10.77 0.07
N TYR A 66 4.71 9.99 -0.70
CA TYR A 66 4.43 10.28 -2.11
C TYR A 66 2.95 10.49 -2.44
N GLU A 67 2.02 10.11 -1.57
CA GLU A 67 0.60 10.29 -1.85
C GLU A 67 0.10 11.61 -1.26
N ASP A 68 -0.78 12.31 -1.99
CA ASP A 68 -1.35 13.58 -1.53
C ASP A 68 -2.54 13.42 -0.58
N LEU A 69 -3.07 12.21 -0.46
CA LEU A 69 -4.12 11.87 0.48
C LEU A 69 -3.65 12.06 1.93
N LEU A 70 -4.54 12.51 2.80
CA LEU A 70 -4.24 12.81 4.21
C LEU A 70 -4.34 11.57 5.11
N SER A 71 -5.07 10.55 4.69
CA SER A 71 -5.26 9.33 5.46
C SER A 71 -5.16 8.10 4.59
N VAL A 72 -4.48 7.07 5.09
CA VAL A 72 -4.41 5.77 4.40
C VAL A 72 -5.80 5.12 4.24
N LEU A 73 -6.79 5.56 5.03
CA LEU A 73 -8.20 5.14 4.90
C LEU A 73 -8.85 5.67 3.62
N GLU A 74 -8.24 6.64 2.94
CA GLU A 74 -8.69 7.19 1.65
C GLU A 74 -8.12 6.41 0.45
N THR A 75 -7.33 5.36 0.70
CA THR A 75 -6.79 4.49 -0.36
C THR A 75 -7.92 3.88 -1.20
N GLU A 76 -7.79 4.02 -2.50
CA GLU A 76 -8.67 3.41 -3.50
C GLU A 76 -7.88 2.44 -4.39
N ASP A 77 -8.56 1.76 -5.31
CA ASP A 77 -7.93 0.88 -6.29
C ASP A 77 -6.88 1.61 -7.15
N ALA A 78 -7.17 2.85 -7.57
CA ALA A 78 -6.24 3.70 -8.32
C ALA A 78 -4.95 3.99 -7.54
N THR A 79 -5.03 4.19 -6.22
CA THR A 79 -3.86 4.42 -5.35
C THR A 79 -2.94 3.19 -5.35
N ILE A 80 -3.50 1.98 -5.27
CA ILE A 80 -2.72 0.73 -5.29
C ILE A 80 -2.10 0.50 -6.66
N ARG A 81 -2.81 0.79 -7.76
CA ARG A 81 -2.26 0.71 -9.11
C ARG A 81 -1.09 1.67 -9.31
N LYS A 82 -1.21 2.91 -8.85
CA LYS A 82 -0.15 3.92 -8.86
C LYS A 82 1.06 3.47 -8.02
N PHE A 83 0.84 2.98 -6.82
CA PHE A 83 1.90 2.47 -5.96
C PHE A 83 2.67 1.32 -6.61
N LEU A 84 2.00 0.20 -6.85
CA LEU A 84 2.67 -1.04 -7.23
C LEU A 84 2.91 -1.14 -8.74
N GLY A 85 2.01 -0.59 -9.56
CA GLY A 85 2.08 -0.63 -11.01
C GLY A 85 2.92 0.49 -11.64
N ASN A 86 3.36 1.48 -10.88
CA ASN A 86 4.19 2.58 -11.36
C ASN A 86 5.38 2.85 -10.42
N TRP A 87 5.13 3.38 -9.25
CA TRP A 87 6.19 3.81 -8.32
C TRP A 87 7.14 2.65 -7.93
N TYR A 88 6.61 1.53 -7.49
CA TYR A 88 7.39 0.36 -7.09
C TYR A 88 8.29 -0.16 -8.22
N ILE A 89 7.73 -0.28 -9.43
CA ILE A 89 8.48 -0.78 -10.60
C ILE A 89 9.66 0.13 -10.94
N ARG A 90 9.47 1.46 -10.87
CA ARG A 90 10.52 2.44 -11.18
C ARG A 90 11.58 2.58 -10.10
N LYS A 91 11.19 2.44 -8.84
CA LYS A 91 12.08 2.63 -7.68
C LYS A 91 12.84 1.35 -7.29
N ASN A 92 12.38 0.20 -7.74
CA ASN A 92 13.05 -1.07 -7.46
C ASN A 92 14.06 -1.41 -8.58
N TRP A 93 15.29 -1.75 -8.21
CA TRP A 93 16.33 -2.13 -9.15
C TRP A 93 16.01 -3.43 -9.90
N THR A 94 15.35 -4.36 -9.25
CA THR A 94 15.01 -5.68 -9.79
C THR A 94 13.58 -6.08 -9.44
N PRO A 95 12.56 -5.33 -9.92
CA PRO A 95 11.18 -5.64 -9.61
C PRO A 95 10.80 -7.02 -10.14
N LYS A 96 10.14 -7.83 -9.31
CA LYS A 96 9.73 -9.20 -9.64
C LYS A 96 8.25 -9.38 -9.40
N ILE A 97 7.58 -10.04 -10.35
CA ILE A 97 6.14 -10.30 -10.23
C ILE A 97 5.79 -11.13 -8.98
N LYS A 98 6.67 -12.05 -8.57
CA LYS A 98 6.47 -12.82 -7.34
C LYS A 98 6.35 -11.92 -6.12
N GLU A 99 7.26 -10.97 -5.96
CA GLU A 99 7.23 -10.00 -4.85
C GLU A 99 6.02 -9.08 -4.94
N MET A 100 5.67 -8.62 -6.15
CA MET A 100 4.46 -7.81 -6.36
C MET A 100 3.19 -8.56 -5.90
N LYS A 101 3.07 -9.86 -6.19
CA LYS A 101 1.97 -10.71 -5.71
C LYS A 101 1.96 -10.86 -4.19
N GLU A 102 3.12 -10.94 -3.56
CA GLU A 102 3.25 -10.97 -2.10
C GLU A 102 2.84 -9.63 -1.47
N ILE A 103 3.22 -8.51 -2.08
CA ILE A 103 2.76 -7.17 -1.66
C ILE A 103 1.24 -7.04 -1.79
N LEU A 104 0.66 -7.45 -2.91
CA LEU A 104 -0.80 -7.44 -3.12
C LEU A 104 -1.53 -8.31 -2.08
N SER A 105 -0.98 -9.46 -1.73
CA SER A 105 -1.51 -10.32 -0.66
C SER A 105 -1.50 -9.60 0.70
N ALA A 106 -0.44 -8.88 1.00
CA ALA A 106 -0.33 -8.12 2.25
C ALA A 106 -1.32 -6.95 2.30
N LEU A 107 -1.45 -6.21 1.19
CA LEU A 107 -2.43 -5.12 1.09
C LEU A 107 -3.86 -5.64 1.19
N PHE A 108 -4.17 -6.78 0.58
CA PHE A 108 -5.48 -7.42 0.74
C PHE A 108 -5.80 -7.69 2.21
N ASP A 109 -4.89 -8.33 2.95
CA ASP A 109 -5.09 -8.63 4.37
C ASP A 109 -5.20 -7.34 5.21
N PHE A 110 -4.41 -6.32 4.91
CA PHE A 110 -4.43 -5.04 5.63
C PHE A 110 -5.75 -4.30 5.45
N PHE A 111 -6.25 -4.17 4.22
CA PHE A 111 -7.52 -3.51 3.96
C PHE A 111 -8.72 -4.36 4.38
N GLU A 112 -8.64 -5.70 4.37
CA GLU A 112 -9.63 -6.57 4.99
C GLU A 112 -9.74 -6.31 6.50
N PHE A 113 -8.60 -6.19 7.17
CA PHE A 113 -8.53 -5.81 8.59
C PHE A 113 -9.20 -4.45 8.84
N LEU A 114 -8.87 -3.42 8.04
CA LEU A 114 -9.49 -2.10 8.18
C LEU A 114 -11.00 -2.13 7.96
N CYS A 115 -11.48 -2.92 7.00
CA CYS A 115 -12.90 -3.11 6.75
C CYS A 115 -13.60 -3.80 7.92
N LYS A 116 -13.01 -4.84 8.49
CA LYS A 116 -13.55 -5.53 9.67
C LYS A 116 -13.55 -4.67 10.94
N ARG A 117 -12.68 -3.67 11.01
CA ARG A 117 -12.69 -2.64 12.06
C ARG A 117 -13.64 -1.48 11.77
N GLU A 118 -14.42 -1.54 10.68
CA GLU A 118 -15.37 -0.49 10.26
C GLU A 118 -14.68 0.87 9.99
N LEU A 119 -13.39 0.85 9.64
CA LEU A 119 -12.60 2.05 9.32
C LEU A 119 -12.71 2.45 7.86
N ILE A 120 -13.00 1.49 6.98
CA ILE A 120 -13.34 1.69 5.56
C ILE A 120 -14.65 1.00 5.24
N THR A 121 -15.30 1.40 4.15
CA THR A 121 -16.56 0.80 3.72
C THR A 121 -16.36 -0.57 3.06
N ALA A 122 -17.41 -1.39 3.06
CA ALA A 122 -17.40 -2.67 2.35
C ALA A 122 -17.20 -2.48 0.82
N GLU A 123 -17.82 -1.44 0.24
CA GLU A 123 -17.65 -1.09 -1.18
C GLU A 123 -16.19 -0.74 -1.51
N GLN A 124 -15.55 0.11 -0.69
CA GLN A 124 -14.15 0.46 -0.84
C GLN A 124 -13.25 -0.79 -0.78
N PHE A 125 -13.50 -1.68 0.18
CA PHE A 125 -12.75 -2.92 0.30
C PHE A 125 -12.96 -3.85 -0.91
N GLU A 126 -14.18 -3.98 -1.44
CA GLU A 126 -14.43 -4.81 -2.64
C GLU A 126 -13.64 -4.28 -3.87
N ASN A 127 -13.56 -2.96 -4.05
CA ASN A 127 -12.75 -2.36 -5.12
C ASN A 127 -11.25 -2.64 -4.92
N ILE A 128 -10.75 -2.50 -3.70
CA ILE A 128 -9.35 -2.82 -3.35
C ILE A 128 -9.07 -4.31 -3.57
N LYS A 129 -9.98 -5.18 -3.18
CA LYS A 129 -9.87 -6.63 -3.37
C LYS A 129 -9.76 -7.01 -4.84
N LEU A 130 -10.51 -6.36 -5.72
CA LEU A 130 -10.43 -6.60 -7.16
C LEU A 130 -9.04 -6.26 -7.69
N VAL A 131 -8.49 -5.11 -7.33
CA VAL A 131 -7.15 -4.72 -7.78
C VAL A 131 -6.06 -5.61 -7.20
N CYS A 132 -6.18 -6.05 -5.95
CA CYS A 132 -5.21 -6.97 -5.33
C CYS A 132 -5.17 -8.36 -6.00
N LYS A 133 -6.18 -8.72 -6.78
CA LYS A 133 -6.27 -9.97 -7.55
C LYS A 133 -5.96 -9.82 -9.04
N ASP A 134 -5.79 -8.60 -9.51
CA ASP A 134 -5.55 -8.30 -10.93
C ASP A 134 -4.07 -8.50 -11.32
N TYR A 135 -3.57 -9.72 -11.10
CA TYR A 135 -2.17 -10.07 -11.38
C TYR A 135 -1.77 -9.85 -12.85
N THR A 136 -2.71 -10.09 -13.77
CA THR A 136 -2.47 -9.93 -15.22
C THR A 136 -2.12 -8.49 -15.56
N TRP A 137 -2.79 -7.52 -14.96
CA TRP A 137 -2.49 -6.11 -15.17
C TRP A 137 -1.09 -5.74 -14.63
N PHE A 138 -0.73 -6.21 -13.44
CA PHE A 138 0.60 -5.93 -12.86
C PHE A 138 1.73 -6.62 -13.64
N GLU A 139 1.51 -7.84 -14.13
CA GLU A 139 2.44 -8.54 -15.02
C GLU A 139 2.65 -7.76 -16.32
N TYR A 140 1.58 -7.24 -16.90
CA TYR A 140 1.64 -6.39 -18.09
C TYR A 140 2.45 -5.11 -17.83
N ARG A 141 2.18 -4.41 -16.73
CA ARG A 141 2.93 -3.21 -16.35
C ARG A 141 4.43 -3.47 -16.21
N LEU A 142 4.79 -4.52 -15.51
CA LEU A 142 6.20 -4.89 -15.32
C LEU A 142 6.88 -5.28 -16.66
N LYS A 143 6.19 -6.03 -17.50
CA LYS A 143 6.71 -6.46 -18.81
C LYS A 143 6.92 -5.27 -19.73
N THR A 144 5.96 -4.37 -19.83
CA THR A 144 6.02 -3.20 -20.73
C THR A 144 7.05 -2.18 -20.26
N TYR A 145 7.26 -2.03 -18.96
CA TYR A 145 8.34 -1.20 -18.43
C TYR A 145 9.73 -1.64 -18.95
N LYS A 146 9.98 -2.95 -18.97
CA LYS A 146 11.28 -3.50 -19.38
C LYS A 146 11.53 -3.44 -20.89
N THR A 147 10.50 -3.31 -21.69
CA THR A 147 10.59 -3.41 -23.18
C THR A 147 10.39 -2.08 -23.89
N ASN A 148 10.06 -1.00 -23.18
CA ASN A 148 9.79 0.30 -23.77
C ASN A 148 11.08 1.00 -24.25
N ASP A 149 10.99 1.65 -25.42
CA ASP A 149 11.92 2.69 -25.83
C ASP A 149 11.67 4.00 -25.03
N ILE A 150 12.45 5.05 -25.30
CA ILE A 150 12.36 6.32 -24.55
C ILE A 150 10.96 6.95 -24.64
N LYS A 151 10.31 6.89 -25.80
CA LYS A 151 8.97 7.44 -26.00
C LYS A 151 7.92 6.61 -25.27
N GLY A 152 7.96 5.30 -25.46
CA GLY A 152 7.07 4.37 -24.78
C GLY A 152 7.25 4.38 -23.26
N PHE A 153 8.46 4.64 -22.77
CA PHE A 153 8.75 4.81 -21.35
C PHE A 153 8.04 6.04 -20.76
N LYS A 154 8.05 7.17 -21.47
CA LYS A 154 7.34 8.36 -21.06
C LYS A 154 5.83 8.14 -21.03
N GLU A 155 5.25 7.57 -22.07
CA GLU A 155 3.84 7.21 -22.14
C GLU A 155 3.46 6.25 -21.01
N TRP A 156 4.30 5.27 -20.72
CA TRP A 156 4.11 4.31 -19.63
C TRP A 156 4.09 4.97 -18.24
N ILE A 157 4.96 5.96 -18.01
CA ILE A 157 4.96 6.74 -16.77
C ILE A 157 3.68 7.56 -16.67
N ASP A 158 3.35 8.30 -17.74
CA ASP A 158 2.25 9.26 -17.76
C ASP A 158 0.87 8.58 -17.60
N GLU A 159 0.74 7.32 -18.00
CA GLU A 159 -0.50 6.55 -17.87
C GLU A 159 -1.00 6.42 -16.42
N TYR A 160 -0.09 6.39 -15.44
CA TYR A 160 -0.41 6.28 -14.02
C TYR A 160 0.42 7.22 -13.14
N ASN A 161 0.85 8.32 -13.70
CA ASN A 161 1.60 9.33 -12.99
C ASN A 161 0.74 10.59 -12.89
N TYR A 162 0.05 10.72 -11.79
CA TYR A 162 -0.61 11.97 -11.47
C TYR A 162 0.43 12.84 -10.75
N ASP A 163 0.94 13.86 -11.46
CA ASP A 163 1.80 14.95 -10.99
C ASP A 163 2.87 14.61 -9.94
N TRP A 164 4.08 14.51 -10.44
CA TRP A 164 5.31 14.59 -9.63
C TRP A 164 5.98 15.93 -9.84
#